data_32bbb54c4b75ea4e9404a167064fe46f
#
_entry.id   32bbb54c4b75ea4e9404a167064fe46f
#
_cell.length_a   1.000
_cell.length_b   1.000
_cell.length_c   1.000
_cell.angle_alpha   90.00
_cell.angle_beta   90.00
_cell.angle_gamma   90.00
#
_symmetry.space_group_name_H-M   'P 1'
#
loop_
_entity.id
_entity.type
_entity.pdbx_description
1 polymer ?
#
loop_
_entity_poly.entity_id
_entity_poly.type
_entity_poly.pdbx_seq_one_letter_code
_entity_poly.pdbx_strand_id
1 'polypeptide(L)'
;MFSILEMFTIGIGPSSSHTVGPMVAASRFAASLERDGILNRVGRVRTVLYGSLALTGLGHGTDRATVAGLEGNVPKTVDTDHMSNIRMECEAGGELMLNGTHRIDFDYGRDVVMDVWHRMAAHPNGMRFQAFDRQNNLIDEQVWYSIGGGFVRQGDADDLMIGIHEKPPAGTAFADQTDDSSTDIDMDMPYPFTTCDELISLCDEHHMSVADVVWANETAMRSAVQVRSDLDTVWHVMRRCVQHGCNTSQTVLPGGLDVPRRAPKMYARLASNSDVLKRDGRRSDAVLESSDAAWVDLFALAVSEENAAGGRIVTAPTNGAAGVIPAVLHYYWHFVDHADEDGVVTFLLTAGAIGYLFKRNASISGAEVGCQGEVGTACSMAAAGLCAVMGGTPHQVENAAEIGIEHNLGLTCDPVGGLVQIPCIERNAMAANTAINAVRMAMLGDGTHIVSLDQAIKTMKDTGEDMMAKYKETSKGGLAVNVVEC
;
A
#
# COMPACT_ATOMS: atom_id res chain seq x y z
N MET A 1 5.55 -15.77 11.45
CA MET A 1 5.54 -15.27 10.04
C MET A 1 4.10 -14.98 9.67
N PHE A 2 3.77 -13.85 9.02
CA PHE A 2 2.44 -13.60 8.46
C PHE A 2 2.36 -14.08 6.99
N SER A 3 1.15 -14.22 6.46
CA SER A 3 0.96 -14.60 5.04
C SER A 3 1.54 -13.52 4.11
N ILE A 4 2.32 -13.93 3.13
CA ILE A 4 2.85 -12.98 2.14
C ILE A 4 1.74 -12.35 1.27
N LEU A 5 0.56 -12.97 1.23
CA LEU A 5 -0.60 -12.43 0.53
C LEU A 5 -1.11 -11.12 1.16
N GLU A 6 -0.76 -10.86 2.42
CA GLU A 6 -1.05 -9.59 3.08
C GLU A 6 -0.29 -8.40 2.46
N MET A 7 0.78 -8.68 1.69
CA MET A 7 1.48 -7.66 0.91
C MET A 7 0.69 -7.19 -0.32
N PHE A 8 -0.43 -7.85 -0.65
CA PHE A 8 -1.29 -7.56 -1.80
C PHE A 8 -2.74 -7.36 -1.36
N THR A 9 -3.01 -6.26 -0.69
CA THR A 9 -4.35 -5.99 -0.16
C THR A 9 -5.22 -5.24 -1.18
N ILE A 10 -6.38 -5.82 -1.52
CA ILE A 10 -7.37 -5.13 -2.36
C ILE A 10 -8.02 -4.03 -1.53
N GLY A 11 -7.96 -2.80 -2.01
CA GLY A 11 -8.48 -1.64 -1.32
C GLY A 11 -8.86 -0.51 -2.27
N ILE A 12 -8.86 0.68 -1.73
CA ILE A 12 -9.15 1.92 -2.46
C ILE A 12 -8.04 2.94 -2.24
N GLY A 13 -7.90 3.87 -3.21
CA GLY A 13 -7.03 5.02 -3.06
C GLY A 13 -7.56 6.09 -2.09
N PRO A 14 -6.77 7.13 -1.83
CA PRO A 14 -5.42 7.31 -2.36
C PRO A 14 -4.29 6.78 -1.47
N SER A 15 -4.54 6.47 -0.17
CA SER A 15 -3.46 6.18 0.77
C SER A 15 -3.74 4.94 1.63
N SER A 16 -2.76 4.05 1.77
CA SER A 16 -2.88 2.89 2.66
C SER A 16 -2.93 3.30 4.13
N SER A 17 -2.11 4.28 4.54
CA SER A 17 -2.04 4.77 5.92
C SER A 17 -3.16 5.74 6.26
N HIS A 18 -3.59 6.59 5.31
CA HIS A 18 -4.54 7.69 5.56
C HIS A 18 -5.97 7.40 5.08
N THR A 19 -6.20 6.38 4.26
CA THR A 19 -7.53 6.00 3.77
C THR A 19 -7.89 4.60 4.23
N VAL A 20 -7.09 3.59 3.82
CA VAL A 20 -7.37 2.17 4.10
C VAL A 20 -7.30 1.89 5.61
N GLY A 21 -6.22 2.30 6.28
CA GLY A 21 -6.05 2.08 7.72
C GLY A 21 -7.17 2.68 8.57
N PRO A 22 -7.51 3.97 8.43
CA PRO A 22 -8.64 4.57 9.15
C PRO A 22 -9.98 3.87 8.90
N MET A 23 -10.28 3.45 7.66
CA MET A 23 -11.49 2.67 7.37
C MET A 23 -11.49 1.32 8.13
N VAL A 24 -10.38 0.59 8.10
CA VAL A 24 -10.25 -0.69 8.80
C VAL A 24 -10.40 -0.50 10.31
N ALA A 25 -9.74 0.51 10.90
CA ALA A 25 -9.85 0.78 12.34
C ALA A 25 -11.28 1.14 12.75
N ALA A 26 -11.93 2.02 12.01
CA ALA A 26 -13.31 2.42 12.24
C ALA A 26 -14.31 1.25 12.10
N SER A 27 -14.12 0.40 11.10
CA SER A 27 -14.93 -0.81 10.91
C SER A 27 -14.74 -1.82 12.05
N ARG A 28 -13.49 -2.02 12.51
CA ARG A 28 -13.21 -2.88 13.68
C ARG A 28 -13.81 -2.31 14.96
N PHE A 29 -13.75 -1.00 15.16
CA PHE A 29 -14.42 -0.33 16.29
C PHE A 29 -15.93 -0.55 16.24
N ALA A 30 -16.59 -0.28 15.12
CA ALA A 30 -18.04 -0.47 14.97
C ALA A 30 -18.46 -1.93 15.20
N ALA A 31 -17.71 -2.89 14.65
CA ALA A 31 -17.94 -4.32 14.87
C ALA A 31 -17.71 -4.75 16.33
N SER A 32 -16.78 -4.13 17.05
CA SER A 32 -16.56 -4.42 18.47
C SER A 32 -17.75 -4.02 19.34
N LEU A 33 -18.40 -2.89 19.03
CA LEU A 33 -19.62 -2.46 19.75
C LEU A 33 -20.76 -3.47 19.60
N GLU A 34 -20.88 -4.12 18.44
CA GLU A 34 -21.85 -5.20 18.22
C GLU A 34 -21.46 -6.48 18.96
N ARG A 35 -20.21 -6.92 18.83
CA ARG A 35 -19.68 -8.10 19.53
C ARG A 35 -19.85 -8.00 21.04
N ASP A 36 -19.62 -6.79 21.61
CA ASP A 36 -19.68 -6.53 23.05
C ASP A 36 -21.13 -6.23 23.52
N GLY A 37 -22.11 -6.30 22.61
CA GLY A 37 -23.54 -6.16 22.88
C GLY A 37 -24.00 -4.75 23.27
N ILE A 38 -23.20 -3.72 22.99
CA ILE A 38 -23.49 -2.33 23.36
C ILE A 38 -23.94 -1.46 22.18
N LEU A 39 -23.89 -1.95 20.95
CA LEU A 39 -24.25 -1.21 19.73
C LEU A 39 -25.59 -0.48 19.86
N ASN A 40 -26.63 -1.16 20.33
CA ASN A 40 -27.99 -0.60 20.46
C ASN A 40 -28.13 0.51 21.53
N ARG A 41 -27.11 0.68 22.38
CA ARG A 41 -27.06 1.74 23.41
C ARG A 41 -26.40 3.01 22.86
N VAL A 42 -25.68 2.91 21.75
CA VAL A 42 -24.95 4.05 21.15
C VAL A 42 -25.97 5.05 20.60
N GLY A 43 -25.87 6.29 21.05
CA GLY A 43 -26.64 7.42 20.50
C GLY A 43 -25.81 8.32 19.59
N ARG A 44 -24.47 8.33 19.78
CA ARG A 44 -23.52 9.14 19.02
C ARG A 44 -22.14 8.52 19.03
N VAL A 45 -21.38 8.69 17.95
CA VAL A 45 -19.95 8.35 17.87
C VAL A 45 -19.17 9.62 17.54
N ARG A 46 -18.01 9.81 18.17
CA ARG A 46 -17.04 10.85 17.85
C ARG A 46 -15.70 10.22 17.51
N THR A 47 -15.09 10.69 16.44
CA THR A 47 -13.73 10.29 16.04
C THR A 47 -12.80 11.48 16.08
N VAL A 48 -11.60 11.30 16.65
CA VAL A 48 -10.54 12.30 16.63
C VAL A 48 -9.34 11.70 15.90
N LEU A 49 -8.93 12.36 14.83
CA LEU A 49 -7.77 12.02 14.02
C LEU A 49 -6.62 12.93 14.41
N TYR A 50 -5.44 12.34 14.66
CA TYR A 50 -4.28 13.06 15.19
C TYR A 50 -3.10 13.05 14.23
N GLY A 51 -2.16 13.97 14.45
CA GLY A 51 -0.86 13.99 13.80
C GLY A 51 -0.94 14.04 12.28
N SER A 52 -0.28 13.10 11.58
CA SER A 52 -0.27 13.07 10.12
C SER A 52 -1.66 12.81 9.54
N LEU A 53 -2.50 11.98 10.20
CA LEU A 53 -3.89 11.76 9.76
C LEU A 53 -4.74 13.04 9.75
N ALA A 54 -4.44 14.00 10.62
CA ALA A 54 -5.13 15.28 10.63
C ALA A 54 -4.52 16.28 9.64
N LEU A 55 -3.17 16.32 9.56
CA LEU A 55 -2.45 17.32 8.76
C LEU A 55 -2.67 17.18 7.25
N THR A 56 -2.74 15.95 6.76
CA THR A 56 -2.89 15.64 5.32
C THR A 56 -4.18 14.88 5.00
N GLY A 57 -4.98 14.57 6.02
CA GLY A 57 -6.11 13.65 5.92
C GLY A 57 -7.23 14.09 5.00
N LEU A 58 -7.52 15.38 4.90
CA LEU A 58 -8.57 15.86 3.99
C LEU A 58 -8.22 15.55 2.52
N GLY A 59 -6.95 15.75 2.14
CA GLY A 59 -6.47 15.40 0.80
C GLY A 59 -6.50 13.90 0.52
N HIS A 60 -6.34 13.08 1.54
CA HIS A 60 -6.39 11.62 1.45
C HIS A 60 -7.81 11.04 1.70
N GLY A 61 -8.81 11.86 1.98
CA GLY A 61 -10.16 11.42 2.33
C GLY A 61 -10.21 10.58 3.61
N THR A 62 -9.32 10.84 4.58
CA THR A 62 -9.26 10.13 5.86
C THR A 62 -10.57 10.25 6.64
N ASP A 63 -11.16 11.43 6.62
CA ASP A 63 -12.47 11.73 7.20
C ASP A 63 -13.56 10.84 6.60
N ARG A 64 -13.66 10.78 5.27
CA ARG A 64 -14.64 9.97 4.54
C ARG A 64 -14.42 8.48 4.76
N ALA A 65 -13.17 8.04 4.71
CA ALA A 65 -12.81 6.65 4.96
C ALA A 65 -13.17 6.18 6.38
N THR A 66 -12.95 7.05 7.37
CA THR A 66 -13.34 6.80 8.76
C THR A 66 -14.86 6.65 8.88
N VAL A 67 -15.63 7.55 8.28
CA VAL A 67 -17.11 7.48 8.34
C VAL A 67 -17.61 6.21 7.64
N ALA A 68 -17.09 5.88 6.46
CA ALA A 68 -17.44 4.64 5.77
C ALA A 68 -17.11 3.40 6.61
N GLY A 69 -15.98 3.40 7.33
CA GLY A 69 -15.63 2.34 8.27
C GLY A 69 -16.62 2.23 9.44
N LEU A 70 -17.06 3.35 10.01
CA LEU A 70 -18.11 3.36 11.05
C LEU A 70 -19.44 2.76 10.54
N GLU A 71 -19.75 2.90 9.25
CA GLU A 71 -20.89 2.22 8.61
C GLU A 71 -20.68 0.71 8.42
N GLY A 72 -19.52 0.16 8.79
CA GLY A 72 -19.17 -1.25 8.60
C GLY A 72 -18.58 -1.57 7.23
N ASN A 73 -18.33 -0.56 6.40
CA ASN A 73 -17.65 -0.80 5.13
C ASN A 73 -16.18 -1.18 5.34
N VAL A 74 -15.66 -2.01 4.44
CA VAL A 74 -14.24 -2.41 4.41
C VAL A 74 -13.61 -2.07 3.07
N PRO A 75 -12.30 -1.77 3.02
CA PRO A 75 -11.63 -1.30 1.80
C PRO A 75 -11.81 -2.23 0.59
N LYS A 76 -11.87 -3.53 0.83
CA LYS A 76 -11.99 -4.55 -0.23
C LYS A 76 -13.29 -4.46 -1.02
N THR A 77 -14.39 -4.03 -0.39
CA THR A 77 -15.74 -4.12 -0.98
C THR A 77 -16.51 -2.82 -1.01
N VAL A 78 -16.03 -1.75 -0.35
CA VAL A 78 -16.71 -0.45 -0.32
C VAL A 78 -16.97 0.07 -1.74
N ASP A 79 -18.12 0.68 -1.95
CA ASP A 79 -18.43 1.37 -3.20
C ASP A 79 -17.64 2.69 -3.28
N THR A 80 -16.88 2.87 -4.34
CA THR A 80 -16.07 4.07 -4.58
C THR A 80 -16.92 5.32 -4.83
N ASP A 81 -18.13 5.16 -5.39
CA ASP A 81 -19.07 6.27 -5.59
C ASP A 81 -19.68 6.71 -4.26
N HIS A 82 -20.02 5.75 -3.36
CA HIS A 82 -20.43 6.07 -1.99
C HIS A 82 -19.34 6.84 -1.24
N MET A 83 -18.08 6.39 -1.33
CA MET A 83 -16.93 7.10 -0.74
C MET A 83 -16.81 8.56 -1.18
N SER A 84 -17.18 8.85 -2.42
CA SER A 84 -17.12 10.20 -2.97
C SER A 84 -18.23 11.10 -2.42
N ASN A 85 -19.40 10.54 -2.08
CA ASN A 85 -20.61 11.26 -1.69
C ASN A 85 -20.88 11.25 -0.18
N ILE A 86 -20.25 10.36 0.60
CA ILE A 86 -20.58 10.10 2.02
C ILE A 86 -20.62 11.35 2.90
N ARG A 87 -19.72 12.30 2.67
CA ARG A 87 -19.71 13.56 3.42
C ARG A 87 -20.99 14.36 3.17
N MET A 88 -21.35 14.52 1.91
CA MET A 88 -22.56 15.27 1.52
C MET A 88 -23.82 14.57 2.04
N GLU A 89 -23.85 13.25 2.00
CA GLU A 89 -24.97 12.44 2.51
C GLU A 89 -25.15 12.59 4.02
N CYS A 90 -24.05 12.51 4.79
CA CYS A 90 -24.08 12.73 6.24
C CYS A 90 -24.47 14.17 6.63
N GLU A 91 -23.91 15.18 5.94
CA GLU A 91 -24.25 16.59 6.19
C GLU A 91 -25.74 16.89 5.88
N ALA A 92 -26.32 16.25 4.88
CA ALA A 92 -27.73 16.42 4.52
C ALA A 92 -28.68 15.64 5.46
N GLY A 93 -28.26 14.45 5.92
CA GLY A 93 -29.11 13.54 6.73
C GLY A 93 -29.04 13.78 8.23
N GLY A 94 -27.91 14.23 8.76
CA GLY A 94 -27.66 14.37 10.20
C GLY A 94 -27.62 13.02 10.94
N GLU A 95 -27.47 11.91 10.24
CA GLU A 95 -27.55 10.54 10.75
C GLU A 95 -26.45 9.67 10.13
N LEU A 96 -26.07 8.60 10.85
CA LEU A 96 -25.16 7.56 10.39
C LEU A 96 -25.74 6.18 10.68
N MET A 97 -25.58 5.23 9.77
CA MET A 97 -25.91 3.81 9.97
C MET A 97 -24.71 3.08 10.56
N LEU A 98 -24.51 3.16 11.87
CA LEU A 98 -23.40 2.54 12.58
C LEU A 98 -23.43 1.01 12.39
N ASN A 99 -22.27 0.45 11.95
CA ASN A 99 -22.11 -0.96 11.58
C ASN A 99 -23.21 -1.47 10.61
N GLY A 100 -23.69 -0.60 9.73
CA GLY A 100 -24.72 -0.91 8.72
C GLY A 100 -26.12 -1.23 9.25
N THR A 101 -26.32 -1.25 10.58
CA THR A 101 -27.55 -1.74 11.21
C THR A 101 -28.18 -0.79 12.21
N HIS A 102 -27.41 0.05 12.89
CA HIS A 102 -27.89 0.90 13.98
C HIS A 102 -27.80 2.39 13.61
N ARG A 103 -28.97 3.04 13.54
CA ARG A 103 -29.07 4.46 13.23
C ARG A 103 -28.73 5.32 14.46
N ILE A 104 -27.78 6.24 14.30
CA ILE A 104 -27.36 7.20 15.34
C ILE A 104 -27.42 8.64 14.83
N ASP A 105 -27.49 9.60 15.75
CA ASP A 105 -27.29 11.02 15.45
C ASP A 105 -25.82 11.28 15.08
N PHE A 106 -25.56 12.00 13.98
CA PHE A 106 -24.21 12.23 13.48
C PHE A 106 -24.10 13.58 12.78
N ASP A 107 -23.23 14.42 13.31
CA ASP A 107 -22.88 15.71 12.71
C ASP A 107 -21.42 15.63 12.23
N TYR A 108 -21.23 15.64 10.92
CA TYR A 108 -19.92 15.45 10.31
C TYR A 108 -18.86 16.43 10.83
N GLY A 109 -19.22 17.73 10.99
CA GLY A 109 -18.32 18.78 11.47
C GLY A 109 -17.97 18.67 12.95
N ARG A 110 -18.88 18.12 13.78
CA ARG A 110 -18.70 17.94 15.22
C ARG A 110 -18.04 16.62 15.57
N ASP A 111 -18.42 15.56 14.85
CA ASP A 111 -18.12 14.18 15.23
C ASP A 111 -16.88 13.59 14.53
N VAL A 112 -16.40 14.25 13.46
CA VAL A 112 -15.10 13.96 12.84
C VAL A 112 -14.15 15.12 13.07
N VAL A 113 -13.23 14.96 14.02
CA VAL A 113 -12.33 16.02 14.47
C VAL A 113 -10.92 15.78 13.93
N MET A 114 -10.39 16.78 13.22
CA MET A 114 -9.01 16.80 12.72
C MET A 114 -8.13 17.59 13.70
N ASP A 115 -7.44 16.91 14.64
CA ASP A 115 -6.55 17.56 15.59
C ASP A 115 -5.15 17.74 15.00
N VAL A 116 -4.91 18.89 14.42
CA VAL A 116 -3.63 19.26 13.80
C VAL A 116 -2.57 19.71 14.81
N TRP A 117 -2.92 19.85 16.10
CA TRP A 117 -2.06 20.38 17.14
C TRP A 117 -1.36 19.30 17.96
N HIS A 118 -1.95 18.13 18.05
CA HIS A 118 -1.44 17.03 18.87
C HIS A 118 -1.19 15.79 18.01
N ARG A 119 -0.35 14.90 18.55
CA ARG A 119 -0.15 13.54 18.04
C ARG A 119 0.00 12.57 19.20
N MET A 120 -0.22 11.30 18.93
CA MET A 120 0.12 10.24 19.88
C MET A 120 1.64 10.03 19.90
N ALA A 121 2.21 9.82 21.08
CA ALA A 121 3.65 9.57 21.24
C ALA A 121 4.09 8.25 20.60
N ALA A 122 3.20 7.26 20.62
CA ALA A 122 3.45 5.91 20.11
C ALA A 122 3.57 5.86 18.58
N HIS A 123 2.72 6.61 17.84
CA HIS A 123 2.77 6.66 16.38
C HIS A 123 2.13 7.94 15.84
N PRO A 124 2.63 8.54 14.71
CA PRO A 124 2.09 9.77 14.14
C PRO A 124 0.67 9.63 13.56
N ASN A 125 0.24 8.42 13.20
CA ASN A 125 -1.07 8.15 12.60
C ASN A 125 -2.05 7.59 13.62
N GLY A 126 -2.27 8.33 14.72
CA GLY A 126 -3.20 7.95 15.78
C GLY A 126 -4.63 8.41 15.53
N MET A 127 -5.58 7.62 16.01
CA MET A 127 -7.00 7.94 15.98
C MET A 127 -7.69 7.43 17.25
N ARG A 128 -8.71 8.18 17.69
CA ARG A 128 -9.50 7.84 18.88
C ARG A 128 -10.97 7.78 18.50
N PHE A 129 -11.62 6.68 18.83
CA PHE A 129 -13.06 6.48 18.66
C PHE A 129 -13.75 6.50 20.01
N GLN A 130 -14.84 7.23 20.13
CA GLN A 130 -15.62 7.38 21.35
C GLN A 130 -17.10 7.11 21.05
N ALA A 131 -17.71 6.17 21.76
CA ALA A 131 -19.15 5.92 21.69
C ALA A 131 -19.85 6.50 22.91
N PHE A 132 -20.93 7.21 22.67
CA PHE A 132 -21.76 7.82 23.71
C PHE A 132 -23.19 7.27 23.66
N ASP A 133 -23.84 7.15 24.82
CA ASP A 133 -25.26 6.84 24.88
C ASP A 133 -26.14 8.06 24.51
N ARG A 134 -27.46 7.88 24.50
CA ARG A 134 -28.42 8.95 24.19
C ARG A 134 -28.42 10.09 25.22
N GLN A 135 -27.86 9.89 26.40
CA GLN A 135 -27.66 10.89 27.45
C GLN A 135 -26.29 11.55 27.37
N ASN A 136 -25.52 11.23 26.31
CA ASN A 136 -24.15 11.71 26.08
C ASN A 136 -23.12 11.26 27.13
N ASN A 137 -23.37 10.12 27.82
CA ASN A 137 -22.35 9.47 28.64
C ASN A 137 -21.43 8.63 27.75
N LEU A 138 -20.13 8.69 28.00
CA LEU A 138 -19.15 7.83 27.33
C LEU A 138 -19.37 6.38 27.75
N ILE A 139 -19.54 5.45 26.79
CA ILE A 139 -19.80 4.03 27.03
C ILE A 139 -18.70 3.12 26.46
N ASP A 140 -17.91 3.62 25.50
CA ASP A 140 -16.71 2.94 25.01
C ASP A 140 -15.73 3.96 24.40
N GLU A 141 -14.43 3.69 24.56
CA GLU A 141 -13.35 4.48 23.97
C GLU A 141 -12.21 3.57 23.54
N GLN A 142 -11.75 3.74 22.30
CA GLN A 142 -10.63 2.98 21.76
C GLN A 142 -9.66 3.90 21.01
N VAL A 143 -8.36 3.59 21.16
CA VAL A 143 -7.27 4.20 20.41
C VAL A 143 -6.77 3.20 19.38
N TRP A 144 -6.52 3.68 18.17
CA TRP A 144 -6.03 2.89 17.06
C TRP A 144 -4.92 3.65 16.33
N TYR A 145 -4.03 2.90 15.68
CA TYR A 145 -2.94 3.42 14.87
C TYR A 145 -2.95 2.80 13.49
N SER A 146 -2.74 3.64 12.47
CA SER A 146 -2.52 3.17 11.11
C SER A 146 -1.02 3.09 10.84
N ILE A 147 -0.48 1.87 10.78
CA ILE A 147 0.97 1.59 10.76
C ILE A 147 1.56 1.36 9.36
N GLY A 148 0.83 1.76 8.30
CA GLY A 148 1.26 1.60 6.91
C GLY A 148 0.68 0.35 6.25
N GLY A 149 0.71 0.28 4.90
CA GLY A 149 0.20 -0.86 4.14
C GLY A 149 -1.29 -1.20 4.32
N GLY A 150 -2.06 -0.38 5.02
CA GLY A 150 -3.43 -0.67 5.43
C GLY A 150 -3.55 -1.45 6.75
N PHE A 151 -2.43 -1.74 7.39
CA PHE A 151 -2.40 -2.39 8.70
C PHE A 151 -2.75 -1.40 9.82
N VAL A 152 -3.45 -1.91 10.83
CA VAL A 152 -3.85 -1.12 12.01
C VAL A 152 -3.54 -1.87 13.29
N ARG A 153 -3.19 -1.10 14.33
CA ARG A 153 -2.93 -1.60 15.67
C ARG A 153 -3.81 -0.90 16.68
N GLN A 154 -4.40 -1.64 17.60
CA GLN A 154 -5.08 -1.07 18.75
C GLN A 154 -4.05 -0.64 19.80
N GLY A 155 -4.20 0.56 20.35
CA GLY A 155 -3.42 1.10 21.45
C GLY A 155 -4.22 1.15 22.73
N ASP A 156 -3.58 1.68 23.77
CA ASP A 156 -4.24 1.91 25.05
C ASP A 156 -4.95 3.27 25.06
N ALA A 157 -6.09 3.35 25.76
CA ALA A 157 -6.85 4.61 25.87
C ALA A 157 -6.02 5.73 26.56
N ASP A 158 -5.07 5.35 27.40
CA ASP A 158 -4.16 6.24 28.13
C ASP A 158 -2.87 6.55 27.38
N ASP A 159 -2.74 6.16 26.11
CA ASP A 159 -1.56 6.47 25.31
C ASP A 159 -1.27 7.96 25.29
N LEU A 160 0.00 8.30 25.56
CA LEU A 160 0.46 9.65 25.78
C LEU A 160 0.24 10.53 24.52
N MET A 161 -0.47 11.64 24.72
CA MET A 161 -0.56 12.71 23.74
C MET A 161 0.54 13.76 23.95
N ILE A 162 1.14 14.19 22.83
CA ILE A 162 2.17 15.23 22.83
C ILE A 162 1.85 16.29 21.77
N GLY A 163 2.44 17.46 21.88
CA GLY A 163 2.33 18.48 20.84
C GLY A 163 2.92 18.00 19.51
N ILE A 164 2.37 18.46 18.39
CA ILE A 164 2.73 18.00 17.05
C ILE A 164 4.23 18.15 16.73
N HIS A 165 4.92 19.09 17.37
CA HIS A 165 6.36 19.35 17.22
C HIS A 165 7.22 18.75 18.34
N GLU A 166 6.61 18.18 19.36
CA GLU A 166 7.33 17.59 20.48
C GLU A 166 7.94 16.24 20.08
N LYS A 167 9.16 15.99 20.59
CA LYS A 167 9.79 14.67 20.39
C LYS A 167 9.17 13.66 21.36
N PRO A 168 8.80 12.46 20.90
CA PRO A 168 8.30 11.43 21.79
C PRO A 168 9.34 11.10 22.87
N PRO A 169 8.91 10.85 24.09
CA PRO A 169 9.79 10.29 25.12
C PRO A 169 10.42 8.97 24.63
N ALA A 170 11.65 8.70 25.07
CA ALA A 170 12.31 7.44 24.73
C ALA A 170 11.48 6.23 25.22
N GLY A 171 11.28 5.24 24.35
CA GLY A 171 10.54 4.02 24.66
C GLY A 171 9.00 4.12 24.50
N THR A 172 8.47 5.27 24.03
CA THR A 172 7.02 5.38 23.75
C THR A 172 6.63 5.07 22.29
N ALA A 173 7.56 5.18 21.36
CA ALA A 173 7.31 4.77 19.99
C ALA A 173 7.20 3.25 19.90
N PHE A 174 6.41 2.75 18.95
CA PHE A 174 6.34 1.31 18.63
C PHE A 174 7.66 0.75 18.05
N ALA A 175 8.81 1.35 18.35
CA ALA A 175 10.09 0.82 18.00
C ALA A 175 10.21 -0.60 18.58
N ASP A 176 10.32 -1.59 17.71
CA ASP A 176 10.61 -3.00 18.00
C ASP A 176 9.46 -3.91 18.49
N GLN A 177 8.21 -3.53 18.41
CA GLN A 177 7.15 -4.53 18.59
C GLN A 177 6.63 -4.97 17.22
N THR A 178 6.96 -6.20 16.85
CA THR A 178 6.30 -6.92 15.76
C THR A 178 4.79 -6.73 15.87
N ASP A 179 4.16 -6.42 14.75
CA ASP A 179 2.72 -6.18 14.61
C ASP A 179 1.91 -7.30 15.27
N ASP A 180 1.28 -7.01 16.45
CA ASP A 180 0.46 -7.97 17.19
C ASP A 180 -0.89 -8.21 16.49
N SER A 181 -1.16 -7.52 15.37
CA SER A 181 -2.35 -7.72 14.53
C SER A 181 -2.15 -8.72 13.41
N SER A 182 -0.92 -9.01 13.00
CA SER A 182 -0.60 -10.29 12.40
C SER A 182 -0.64 -11.28 13.56
N THR A 183 -1.62 -12.12 13.66
CA THR A 183 -1.46 -13.38 14.33
C THR A 183 -0.11 -13.93 13.87
N ASP A 184 0.95 -13.80 14.70
CA ASP A 184 2.07 -14.70 14.62
C ASP A 184 1.41 -16.05 14.80
N ILE A 185 0.97 -16.62 13.68
CA ILE A 185 0.45 -17.96 13.65
C ILE A 185 1.68 -18.78 13.97
N ASP A 186 1.77 -19.20 15.22
CA ASP A 186 2.73 -20.19 15.70
C ASP A 186 2.35 -21.52 15.04
N MET A 187 2.37 -21.50 13.70
CA MET A 187 2.14 -22.65 12.86
C MET A 187 3.50 -23.16 12.43
N ASP A 188 3.69 -24.46 12.52
CA ASP A 188 4.84 -25.18 11.96
C ASP A 188 4.90 -24.94 10.44
N MET A 189 5.49 -23.80 10.04
CA MET A 189 5.77 -23.53 8.63
C MET A 189 6.89 -24.44 8.16
N PRO A 190 6.73 -25.09 7.00
CA PRO A 190 7.75 -26.03 6.50
C PRO A 190 9.12 -25.37 6.29
N TYR A 191 9.14 -24.13 5.83
CA TYR A 191 10.35 -23.39 5.46
C TYR A 191 10.32 -21.96 6.01
N PRO A 192 10.42 -21.77 7.33
CA PRO A 192 10.39 -20.44 7.93
C PRO A 192 11.68 -19.67 7.60
N PHE A 193 11.56 -18.38 7.29
CA PHE A 193 12.68 -17.48 7.08
C PHE A 193 12.37 -16.09 7.64
N THR A 194 13.40 -15.37 8.04
CA THR A 194 13.33 -14.01 8.58
C THR A 194 14.27 -13.05 7.86
N THR A 195 15.26 -13.59 7.15
CA THR A 195 16.24 -12.85 6.33
C THR A 195 16.25 -13.41 4.92
N CYS A 196 16.82 -12.63 3.98
CA CYS A 196 17.04 -13.12 2.63
C CYS A 196 18.08 -14.22 2.58
N ASP A 197 19.14 -14.10 3.37
CA ASP A 197 20.19 -15.13 3.48
C ASP A 197 19.59 -16.49 3.90
N GLU A 198 18.65 -16.50 4.85
CA GLU A 198 17.92 -17.72 5.24
C GLU A 198 17.06 -18.25 4.08
N LEU A 199 16.33 -17.38 3.37
CA LEU A 199 15.50 -17.76 2.22
C LEU A 199 16.34 -18.38 1.10
N ILE A 200 17.47 -17.79 0.74
CA ILE A 200 18.37 -18.31 -0.29
C ILE A 200 18.98 -19.64 0.16
N SER A 201 19.39 -19.75 1.43
CA SER A 201 19.91 -21.02 1.98
C SER A 201 18.89 -22.16 1.89
N LEU A 202 17.59 -21.89 2.17
CA LEU A 202 16.51 -22.86 2.00
C LEU A 202 16.34 -23.26 0.52
N CYS A 203 16.42 -22.29 -0.41
CA CYS A 203 16.36 -22.58 -1.84
C CYS A 203 17.51 -23.52 -2.28
N ASP A 204 18.72 -23.25 -1.83
CA ASP A 204 19.91 -24.06 -2.19
C ASP A 204 19.84 -25.46 -1.57
N GLU A 205 19.51 -25.57 -0.28
CA GLU A 205 19.45 -26.83 0.45
C GLU A 205 18.38 -27.78 -0.13
N HIS A 206 17.22 -27.23 -0.48
CA HIS A 206 16.08 -28.03 -0.95
C HIS A 206 15.91 -28.03 -2.47
N HIS A 207 16.80 -27.37 -3.22
CA HIS A 207 16.72 -27.21 -4.68
C HIS A 207 15.37 -26.63 -5.14
N MET A 208 14.88 -25.62 -4.41
CA MET A 208 13.61 -24.94 -4.62
C MET A 208 13.83 -23.52 -5.16
N SER A 209 12.86 -23.02 -5.93
CA SER A 209 12.79 -21.60 -6.20
C SER A 209 12.23 -20.82 -4.99
N VAL A 210 12.40 -19.51 -4.96
CA VAL A 210 11.77 -18.65 -3.95
C VAL A 210 10.25 -18.85 -3.92
N ALA A 211 9.62 -18.96 -5.08
CA ALA A 211 8.17 -19.19 -5.19
C ALA A 211 7.76 -20.54 -4.59
N ASP A 212 8.58 -21.62 -4.75
CA ASP A 212 8.28 -22.95 -4.19
C ASP A 212 8.33 -22.93 -2.66
N VAL A 213 9.32 -22.27 -2.07
CA VAL A 213 9.44 -22.08 -0.61
C VAL A 213 8.20 -21.38 -0.07
N VAL A 214 7.80 -20.27 -0.71
CA VAL A 214 6.63 -19.49 -0.29
C VAL A 214 5.34 -20.26 -0.51
N TRP A 215 5.19 -20.95 -1.64
CA TRP A 215 4.03 -21.80 -1.91
C TRP A 215 3.84 -22.88 -0.85
N ALA A 216 4.92 -23.53 -0.44
CA ALA A 216 4.88 -24.54 0.62
C ALA A 216 4.42 -23.95 1.95
N ASN A 217 4.92 -22.76 2.32
CA ASN A 217 4.52 -22.06 3.54
C ASN A 217 3.05 -21.62 3.50
N GLU A 218 2.59 -21.03 2.40
CA GLU A 218 1.19 -20.59 2.24
C GLU A 218 0.21 -21.76 2.24
N THR A 219 0.59 -22.88 1.60
CA THR A 219 -0.28 -24.08 1.53
C THR A 219 -0.29 -24.89 2.83
N ALA A 220 0.62 -24.65 3.75
CA ALA A 220 0.54 -25.16 5.12
C ALA A 220 -0.55 -24.45 5.94
N MET A 221 -0.85 -23.17 5.64
CA MET A 221 -1.85 -22.38 6.35
C MET A 221 -3.27 -22.52 5.75
N ARG A 222 -3.37 -22.77 4.45
CA ARG A 222 -4.64 -22.81 3.70
C ARG A 222 -4.55 -23.75 2.50
N SER A 223 -5.67 -24.13 1.89
CA SER A 223 -5.62 -25.01 0.74
C SER A 223 -4.94 -24.37 -0.48
N ALA A 224 -4.26 -25.18 -1.28
CA ALA A 224 -3.63 -24.73 -2.53
C ALA A 224 -4.64 -24.04 -3.49
N VAL A 225 -5.89 -24.51 -3.50
CA VAL A 225 -6.99 -23.90 -4.28
C VAL A 225 -7.27 -22.48 -3.78
N GLN A 226 -7.27 -22.27 -2.48
CA GLN A 226 -7.51 -20.94 -1.90
C GLN A 226 -6.34 -19.99 -2.19
N VAL A 227 -5.10 -20.44 -2.00
CA VAL A 227 -3.89 -19.61 -2.32
C VAL A 227 -3.93 -19.17 -3.79
N ARG A 228 -4.21 -20.12 -4.70
CA ARG A 228 -4.31 -19.82 -6.13
C ARG A 228 -5.42 -18.81 -6.43
N SER A 229 -6.61 -19.03 -5.88
CA SER A 229 -7.78 -18.14 -6.08
C SER A 229 -7.52 -16.73 -5.55
N ASP A 230 -6.82 -16.59 -4.43
CA ASP A 230 -6.49 -15.29 -3.84
C ASP A 230 -5.52 -14.52 -4.77
N LEU A 231 -4.47 -15.18 -5.28
CA LEU A 231 -3.51 -14.60 -6.22
C LEU A 231 -4.16 -14.24 -7.57
N ASP A 232 -5.01 -15.11 -8.12
CA ASP A 232 -5.77 -14.84 -9.34
C ASP A 232 -6.70 -13.62 -9.15
N THR A 233 -7.30 -13.49 -7.97
CA THR A 233 -8.14 -12.32 -7.62
C THR A 233 -7.31 -11.04 -7.58
N VAL A 234 -6.11 -11.06 -6.97
CA VAL A 234 -5.18 -9.92 -6.94
C VAL A 234 -4.83 -9.50 -8.37
N TRP A 235 -4.42 -10.43 -9.21
CA TRP A 235 -4.10 -10.16 -10.61
C TRP A 235 -5.30 -9.59 -11.39
N HIS A 236 -6.48 -10.17 -11.20
CA HIS A 236 -7.69 -9.68 -11.84
C HIS A 236 -7.98 -8.21 -11.47
N VAL A 237 -7.83 -7.83 -10.20
CA VAL A 237 -8.04 -6.44 -9.75
C VAL A 237 -6.97 -5.52 -10.35
N MET A 238 -5.69 -5.93 -10.39
CA MET A 238 -4.62 -5.15 -11.04
C MET A 238 -4.92 -4.89 -12.51
N ARG A 239 -5.34 -5.91 -13.26
CA ARG A 239 -5.74 -5.76 -14.69
C ARG A 239 -6.91 -4.80 -14.86
N ARG A 240 -7.94 -4.95 -14.05
CA ARG A 240 -9.10 -4.04 -14.10
C ARG A 240 -8.75 -2.60 -13.75
N CYS A 241 -7.85 -2.40 -12.80
CA CYS A 241 -7.36 -1.06 -12.44
C CYS A 241 -6.67 -0.39 -13.63
N VAL A 242 -5.72 -1.08 -14.28
CA VAL A 242 -5.06 -0.57 -15.50
C VAL A 242 -6.08 -0.27 -16.60
N GLN A 243 -7.00 -1.20 -16.85
CA GLN A 243 -8.03 -1.03 -17.88
C GLN A 243 -8.92 0.19 -17.59
N HIS A 244 -9.33 0.38 -16.34
CA HIS A 244 -10.15 1.52 -15.93
C HIS A 244 -9.37 2.83 -16.08
N GLY A 245 -8.12 2.90 -15.58
CA GLY A 245 -7.27 4.09 -15.68
C GLY A 245 -6.98 4.51 -17.13
N CYS A 246 -6.86 3.53 -18.04
CA CYS A 246 -6.69 3.82 -19.48
C CYS A 246 -7.95 4.32 -20.19
N ASN A 247 -9.15 4.02 -19.66
CA ASN A 247 -10.42 4.28 -20.34
C ASN A 247 -11.34 5.28 -19.60
N THR A 248 -10.91 5.81 -18.45
CA THR A 248 -11.72 6.78 -17.70
C THR A 248 -11.96 8.07 -18.47
N SER A 249 -13.14 8.65 -18.30
CA SER A 249 -13.48 9.97 -18.85
C SER A 249 -13.06 11.13 -17.95
N GLN A 250 -12.60 10.85 -16.72
CA GLN A 250 -12.09 11.87 -15.81
C GLN A 250 -10.78 12.46 -16.36
N THR A 251 -10.73 13.78 -16.52
CA THR A 251 -9.57 14.46 -17.14
C THR A 251 -8.60 15.07 -16.16
N VAL A 252 -9.03 15.29 -14.91
CA VAL A 252 -8.26 15.94 -13.84
C VAL A 252 -8.41 15.12 -12.56
N LEU A 253 -7.32 14.99 -11.80
CA LEU A 253 -7.32 14.32 -10.51
C LEU A 253 -7.95 15.20 -9.43
N PRO A 254 -8.64 14.62 -8.43
CA PRO A 254 -9.21 15.38 -7.32
C PRO A 254 -8.13 15.93 -6.39
N GLY A 255 -8.48 16.92 -5.55
CA GLY A 255 -7.60 17.42 -4.48
C GLY A 255 -7.07 18.84 -4.68
N GLY A 256 -7.39 19.50 -5.81
CA GLY A 256 -7.13 20.94 -5.99
C GLY A 256 -5.76 21.29 -6.56
N LEU A 257 -4.92 20.32 -6.92
CA LEU A 257 -3.67 20.57 -7.66
C LEU A 257 -3.87 20.63 -9.18
N ASP A 258 -5.09 20.39 -9.65
CA ASP A 258 -5.44 20.37 -11.08
C ASP A 258 -4.55 19.49 -11.97
N VAL A 259 -4.01 18.42 -11.39
CA VAL A 259 -3.14 17.48 -12.11
C VAL A 259 -3.94 16.78 -13.20
N PRO A 260 -3.55 16.91 -14.50
CA PRO A 260 -4.26 16.24 -15.57
C PRO A 260 -4.00 14.73 -15.55
N ARG A 261 -5.03 13.92 -15.80
CA ARG A 261 -4.86 12.48 -16.08
C ARG A 261 -4.21 12.29 -17.45
N ARG A 262 -3.13 11.54 -17.46
CA ARG A 262 -2.29 11.29 -18.66
C ARG A 262 -2.57 9.94 -19.30
N ALA A 263 -2.92 8.94 -18.49
CA ALA A 263 -3.07 7.56 -18.94
C ALA A 263 -4.04 7.39 -20.12
N PRO A 264 -5.26 7.98 -20.15
CA PRO A 264 -6.16 7.81 -21.29
C PRO A 264 -5.58 8.33 -22.61
N LYS A 265 -4.90 9.49 -22.59
CA LYS A 265 -4.27 10.07 -23.80
C LYS A 265 -3.06 9.26 -24.24
N MET A 266 -2.21 8.79 -23.29
CA MET A 266 -1.10 7.91 -23.59
C MET A 266 -1.58 6.60 -24.20
N TYR A 267 -2.60 5.97 -23.60
CA TYR A 267 -3.18 4.75 -24.13
C TYR A 267 -3.69 4.91 -25.56
N ALA A 268 -4.49 5.94 -25.83
CA ALA A 268 -4.98 6.22 -27.18
C ALA A 268 -3.84 6.37 -28.19
N ARG A 269 -2.74 7.06 -27.81
CA ARG A 269 -1.57 7.25 -28.67
C ARG A 269 -0.78 5.96 -28.92
N LEU A 270 -0.53 5.17 -27.87
CA LEU A 270 0.22 3.92 -28.00
C LEU A 270 -0.60 2.84 -28.73
N ALA A 271 -1.90 2.72 -28.42
CA ALA A 271 -2.78 1.75 -29.04
C ALA A 271 -3.01 2.01 -30.53
N SER A 272 -3.01 3.28 -30.99
CA SER A 272 -3.16 3.62 -32.40
C SER A 272 -1.99 3.16 -33.26
N ASN A 273 -0.82 2.99 -32.66
CA ASN A 273 0.43 2.69 -33.36
C ASN A 273 0.96 1.26 -33.12
N SER A 274 0.21 0.41 -32.43
CA SER A 274 0.74 -0.87 -32.00
C SER A 274 -0.26 -2.03 -32.12
N ASP A 275 0.27 -3.21 -32.44
CA ASP A 275 -0.45 -4.48 -32.42
C ASP A 275 -0.34 -5.22 -31.06
N VAL A 276 0.30 -4.60 -30.06
CA VAL A 276 0.58 -5.20 -28.74
C VAL A 276 -0.65 -5.79 -28.07
N LEU A 277 -1.80 -5.12 -28.18
CA LEU A 277 -3.05 -5.54 -27.55
C LEU A 277 -3.99 -6.33 -28.48
N LYS A 278 -3.60 -6.58 -29.73
CA LYS A 278 -4.49 -7.20 -30.75
C LYS A 278 -4.57 -8.73 -30.67
N ARG A 279 -3.69 -9.40 -29.92
CA ARG A 279 -3.65 -10.86 -29.77
C ARG A 279 -3.76 -11.25 -28.31
N ASP A 280 -4.97 -11.22 -27.75
CA ASP A 280 -5.24 -11.57 -26.34
C ASP A 280 -4.32 -10.85 -25.33
N GLY A 281 -3.88 -9.65 -25.68
CA GLY A 281 -3.01 -8.84 -24.85
C GLY A 281 -1.54 -9.24 -24.81
N ARG A 282 -1.07 -10.10 -25.73
CA ARG A 282 0.33 -10.52 -25.83
C ARG A 282 1.05 -9.89 -27.02
N ARG A 283 2.38 -9.75 -26.90
CA ARG A 283 3.26 -9.24 -27.95
C ARG A 283 3.12 -10.04 -29.24
N SER A 284 3.09 -9.36 -30.41
CA SER A 284 3.39 -9.96 -31.69
C SER A 284 4.85 -9.70 -32.06
N ASP A 285 5.55 -10.71 -32.62
CA ASP A 285 7.00 -10.71 -32.90
C ASP A 285 7.52 -9.57 -33.82
N ALA A 286 6.65 -8.71 -34.30
CA ALA A 286 7.02 -7.68 -35.30
C ALA A 286 7.17 -6.27 -34.73
N VAL A 287 7.00 -6.06 -33.39
CA VAL A 287 6.88 -4.69 -32.87
C VAL A 287 7.65 -4.49 -31.60
N LEU A 288 8.58 -3.54 -31.57
CA LEU A 288 8.85 -2.63 -30.45
C LEU A 288 10.10 -2.83 -29.62
N GLU A 289 11.26 -2.64 -30.21
CA GLU A 289 12.47 -2.40 -29.41
C GLU A 289 12.46 -1.04 -28.66
N SER A 290 11.63 -0.08 -29.05
CA SER A 290 11.66 1.28 -28.47
C SER A 290 10.45 1.70 -27.64
N SER A 291 9.41 0.86 -27.51
CA SER A 291 8.14 1.25 -26.87
C SER A 291 7.74 0.46 -25.62
N ASP A 292 8.45 -0.59 -25.24
CA ASP A 292 8.14 -1.38 -24.04
C ASP A 292 8.12 -0.48 -22.80
N ALA A 293 9.11 0.40 -22.64
CA ALA A 293 9.17 1.35 -21.54
C ALA A 293 7.96 2.31 -21.50
N ALA A 294 7.50 2.77 -22.65
CA ALA A 294 6.34 3.66 -22.71
C ALA A 294 5.03 2.95 -22.30
N TRP A 295 4.90 1.64 -22.57
CA TRP A 295 3.79 0.84 -22.08
C TRP A 295 3.88 0.61 -20.58
N VAL A 296 5.08 0.35 -20.05
CA VAL A 296 5.32 0.21 -18.60
C VAL A 296 4.98 1.53 -17.88
N ASP A 297 5.43 2.67 -18.43
CA ASP A 297 5.03 3.99 -17.91
C ASP A 297 3.51 4.16 -17.90
N LEU A 298 2.84 3.82 -19.01
CA LEU A 298 1.38 3.90 -19.11
C LEU A 298 0.69 3.05 -18.03
N PHE A 299 1.12 1.81 -17.84
CA PHE A 299 0.50 0.92 -16.84
C PHE A 299 0.68 1.46 -15.43
N ALA A 300 1.88 1.95 -15.11
CA ALA A 300 2.16 2.56 -13.80
C ALA A 300 1.34 3.84 -13.58
N LEU A 301 1.26 4.71 -14.59
CA LEU A 301 0.45 5.94 -14.53
C LEU A 301 -1.04 5.60 -14.38
N ALA A 302 -1.57 4.64 -15.14
CA ALA A 302 -2.97 4.25 -15.07
C ALA A 302 -3.39 3.84 -13.66
N VAL A 303 -2.58 2.99 -13.00
CA VAL A 303 -2.85 2.56 -11.62
C VAL A 303 -2.67 3.71 -10.63
N SER A 304 -1.59 4.50 -10.77
CA SER A 304 -1.32 5.60 -9.83
C SER A 304 -2.36 6.71 -9.92
N GLU A 305 -2.86 7.01 -11.12
CA GLU A 305 -3.95 7.97 -11.31
C GLU A 305 -5.29 7.43 -10.79
N GLU A 306 -5.57 6.13 -10.92
CA GLU A 306 -6.72 5.49 -10.27
C GLU A 306 -6.61 5.55 -8.75
N ASN A 307 -5.42 5.25 -8.20
CA ASN A 307 -5.17 5.42 -6.78
C ASN A 307 -5.45 6.86 -6.33
N ALA A 308 -4.88 7.85 -7.01
CA ALA A 308 -5.08 9.26 -6.69
C ALA A 308 -6.55 9.71 -6.77
N ALA A 309 -7.32 9.09 -7.64
CA ALA A 309 -8.76 9.36 -7.81
C ALA A 309 -9.67 8.66 -6.79
N GLY A 310 -9.12 7.83 -5.90
CA GLY A 310 -9.89 7.05 -4.93
C GLY A 310 -10.47 5.75 -5.50
N GLY A 311 -9.98 5.31 -6.65
CA GLY A 311 -10.42 4.10 -7.34
C GLY A 311 -9.98 2.81 -6.64
N ARG A 312 -10.47 1.67 -7.16
CA ARG A 312 -10.13 0.33 -6.68
C ARG A 312 -8.73 -0.06 -7.14
N ILE A 313 -7.85 -0.38 -6.19
CA ILE A 313 -6.46 -0.77 -6.45
C ILE A 313 -6.07 -2.00 -5.62
N VAL A 314 -4.88 -2.54 -5.91
CA VAL A 314 -4.17 -3.44 -5.00
C VAL A 314 -3.05 -2.64 -4.34
N THR A 315 -3.08 -2.57 -3.01
CA THR A 315 -1.97 -2.05 -2.20
C THR A 315 -0.80 -3.03 -2.31
N ALA A 316 0.38 -2.57 -2.81
CA ALA A 316 1.51 -3.46 -3.08
C ALA A 316 2.87 -2.71 -3.06
N PRO A 317 3.60 -2.60 -1.94
CA PRO A 317 3.15 -2.89 -0.56
C PRO A 317 2.33 -1.76 0.05
N THR A 318 2.29 -0.57 -0.56
CA THR A 318 1.50 0.60 -0.16
C THR A 318 0.71 1.17 -1.33
N ASN A 319 -0.26 2.04 -1.04
CA ASN A 319 -1.00 2.74 -2.10
C ASN A 319 -0.10 3.72 -2.87
N GLY A 320 0.87 4.37 -2.21
CA GLY A 320 1.81 5.28 -2.85
C GLY A 320 2.68 4.63 -3.91
N ALA A 321 2.86 3.31 -3.82
CA ALA A 321 3.65 2.50 -4.75
C ALA A 321 2.81 1.51 -5.58
N ALA A 322 1.48 1.60 -5.53
CA ALA A 322 0.56 0.61 -6.11
C ALA A 322 0.69 0.43 -7.62
N GLY A 323 1.32 1.37 -8.33
CA GLY A 323 1.53 1.32 -9.78
C GLY A 323 2.70 0.43 -10.21
N VAL A 324 3.70 0.18 -9.35
CA VAL A 324 4.96 -0.48 -9.73
C VAL A 324 4.74 -1.95 -10.11
N ILE A 325 4.22 -2.74 -9.18
CA ILE A 325 4.02 -4.19 -9.39
C ILE A 325 3.06 -4.48 -10.54
N PRO A 326 1.88 -3.85 -10.64
CA PRO A 326 1.01 -4.06 -11.78
C PRO A 326 1.66 -3.71 -13.13
N ALA A 327 2.47 -2.64 -13.18
CA ALA A 327 3.13 -2.26 -14.43
C ALA A 327 4.15 -3.30 -14.88
N VAL A 328 4.98 -3.82 -13.96
CA VAL A 328 5.97 -4.86 -14.27
C VAL A 328 5.30 -6.20 -14.58
N LEU A 329 4.18 -6.51 -13.90
CA LEU A 329 3.42 -7.72 -14.19
C LEU A 329 2.70 -7.65 -15.55
N HIS A 330 2.23 -6.45 -15.96
CA HIS A 330 1.74 -6.24 -17.33
C HIS A 330 2.88 -6.31 -18.35
N TYR A 331 4.12 -5.85 -18.02
CA TYR A 331 5.28 -6.08 -18.85
C TYR A 331 5.53 -7.58 -19.06
N TYR A 332 5.54 -8.38 -17.99
CA TYR A 332 5.61 -9.83 -18.10
C TYR A 332 4.52 -10.38 -19.01
N TRP A 333 3.26 -10.02 -18.76
CA TRP A 333 2.10 -10.54 -19.48
C TRP A 333 2.09 -10.23 -20.97
N HIS A 334 2.53 -9.03 -21.37
CA HIS A 334 2.42 -8.56 -22.75
C HIS A 334 3.70 -8.71 -23.57
N PHE A 335 4.88 -8.70 -22.93
CA PHE A 335 6.16 -8.59 -23.62
C PHE A 335 7.13 -9.75 -23.36
N VAL A 336 6.83 -10.64 -22.43
CA VAL A 336 7.64 -11.86 -22.22
C VAL A 336 6.97 -13.02 -22.95
N ASP A 337 7.77 -13.71 -23.78
CA ASP A 337 7.29 -14.87 -24.51
C ASP A 337 6.85 -15.97 -23.53
N HIS A 338 5.77 -16.68 -23.86
CA HIS A 338 5.19 -17.75 -23.05
C HIS A 338 4.68 -17.35 -21.65
N ALA A 339 4.43 -16.04 -21.43
CA ALA A 339 3.78 -15.58 -20.21
C ALA A 339 2.41 -16.25 -20.03
N ASP A 340 2.15 -16.73 -18.83
CA ASP A 340 0.90 -17.43 -18.45
C ASP A 340 0.50 -17.12 -17.00
N GLU A 341 -0.61 -17.70 -16.56
CA GLU A 341 -1.14 -17.50 -15.22
C GLU A 341 -0.29 -18.16 -14.12
N ASP A 342 0.44 -19.23 -14.43
CA ASP A 342 1.34 -19.87 -13.46
C ASP A 342 2.56 -18.97 -13.19
N GLY A 343 3.06 -18.29 -14.23
CA GLY A 343 4.08 -17.27 -14.06
C GLY A 343 3.58 -16.07 -13.24
N VAL A 344 2.32 -15.65 -13.39
CA VAL A 344 1.75 -14.61 -12.54
C VAL A 344 1.78 -15.03 -11.06
N VAL A 345 1.42 -16.27 -10.76
CA VAL A 345 1.49 -16.82 -9.40
C VAL A 345 2.93 -16.82 -8.88
N THR A 346 3.89 -17.32 -9.69
CA THR A 346 5.32 -17.30 -9.37
C THR A 346 5.83 -15.89 -9.09
N PHE A 347 5.44 -14.94 -9.93
CA PHE A 347 5.80 -13.53 -9.74
C PHE A 347 5.29 -12.99 -8.39
N LEU A 348 3.99 -13.17 -8.10
CA LEU A 348 3.39 -12.62 -6.89
C LEU A 348 3.91 -13.28 -5.61
N LEU A 349 4.15 -14.59 -5.61
CA LEU A 349 4.75 -15.29 -4.48
C LEU A 349 6.17 -14.77 -4.19
N THR A 350 7.00 -14.66 -5.23
CA THR A 350 8.37 -14.16 -5.10
C THR A 350 8.37 -12.69 -4.63
N ALA A 351 7.58 -11.83 -5.27
CA ALA A 351 7.44 -10.43 -4.88
C ALA A 351 6.96 -10.28 -3.43
N GLY A 352 6.00 -11.12 -3.02
CA GLY A 352 5.48 -11.13 -1.65
C GLY A 352 6.53 -11.50 -0.61
N ALA A 353 7.39 -12.49 -0.90
CA ALA A 353 8.52 -12.86 -0.03
C ALA A 353 9.44 -11.65 0.23
N ILE A 354 9.81 -10.95 -0.83
CA ILE A 354 10.66 -9.76 -0.71
C ILE A 354 9.96 -8.66 0.11
N GLY A 355 8.69 -8.37 -0.18
CA GLY A 355 7.92 -7.40 0.60
C GLY A 355 7.83 -7.73 2.09
N TYR A 356 7.69 -9.03 2.41
CA TYR A 356 7.71 -9.52 3.79
C TYR A 356 9.03 -9.19 4.50
N LEU A 357 10.18 -9.39 3.84
CA LEU A 357 11.50 -9.08 4.41
C LEU A 357 11.65 -7.59 4.73
N PHE A 358 11.18 -6.71 3.84
CA PHE A 358 11.19 -5.27 4.07
C PHE A 358 10.29 -4.85 5.24
N LYS A 359 9.06 -5.37 5.28
CA LYS A 359 8.11 -5.06 6.36
C LYS A 359 8.64 -5.54 7.71
N ARG A 360 9.27 -6.72 7.74
CA ARG A 360 9.79 -7.32 8.97
C ARG A 360 11.05 -6.61 9.49
N ASN A 361 12.03 -6.36 8.62
CA ASN A 361 13.38 -5.97 9.02
C ASN A 361 13.62 -4.45 8.93
N ALA A 362 12.71 -3.71 8.32
CA ALA A 362 12.76 -2.25 8.22
C ALA A 362 11.36 -1.66 8.41
N SER A 363 10.84 -0.93 7.42
CA SER A 363 9.46 -0.44 7.35
C SER A 363 9.04 -0.23 5.91
N ILE A 364 7.76 -0.38 5.63
CA ILE A 364 7.14 -0.04 4.34
C ILE A 364 6.36 1.28 4.41
N SER A 365 6.48 2.05 5.50
CA SER A 365 5.73 3.29 5.71
C SER A 365 6.53 4.51 5.26
N GLY A 366 5.96 5.33 4.35
CA GLY A 366 6.54 6.61 3.96
C GLY A 366 6.69 7.59 5.11
N ALA A 367 5.83 7.51 6.12
CA ALA A 367 5.88 8.32 7.34
C ALA A 367 7.06 7.94 8.27
N GLU A 368 7.57 6.71 8.16
CA GLU A 368 8.69 6.22 8.98
C GLU A 368 10.03 6.34 8.25
N VAL A 369 10.09 5.89 7.00
CA VAL A 369 11.35 5.75 6.27
C VAL A 369 11.40 6.51 4.94
N GLY A 370 10.37 7.29 4.60
CA GLY A 370 10.29 7.96 3.29
C GLY A 370 9.84 7.04 2.16
N CYS A 371 9.83 7.55 0.92
CA CYS A 371 9.42 6.78 -0.26
C CYS A 371 10.35 5.61 -0.61
N GLN A 372 11.56 5.54 -0.07
CA GLN A 372 12.41 4.35 -0.20
C GLN A 372 11.70 3.10 0.34
N GLY A 373 10.93 3.22 1.43
CA GLY A 373 10.13 2.14 2.01
C GLY A 373 8.89 1.77 1.20
N GLU A 374 8.36 2.67 0.41
CA GLU A 374 7.19 2.44 -0.45
C GLU A 374 7.61 2.02 -1.87
N VAL A 375 8.06 3.00 -2.64
CA VAL A 375 8.44 2.83 -4.06
C VAL A 375 9.68 1.96 -4.20
N GLY A 376 10.67 2.13 -3.30
CA GLY A 376 11.88 1.31 -3.31
C GLY A 376 11.59 -0.14 -3.01
N THR A 377 10.77 -0.43 -2.00
CA THR A 377 10.30 -1.80 -1.71
C THR A 377 9.52 -2.37 -2.88
N ALA A 378 8.58 -1.62 -3.48
CA ALA A 378 7.82 -2.11 -4.63
C ALA A 378 8.71 -2.39 -5.85
N CYS A 379 9.75 -1.57 -6.09
CA CYS A 379 10.76 -1.79 -7.13
C CYS A 379 11.51 -3.11 -6.89
N SER A 380 11.99 -3.34 -5.67
CA SER A 380 12.67 -4.57 -5.26
C SER A 380 11.78 -5.81 -5.42
N MET A 381 10.53 -5.74 -4.95
CA MET A 381 9.51 -6.78 -5.10
C MET A 381 9.26 -7.13 -6.57
N ALA A 382 9.07 -6.10 -7.40
CA ALA A 382 8.79 -6.27 -8.83
C ALA A 382 10.00 -6.84 -9.59
N ALA A 383 11.21 -6.41 -9.24
CA ALA A 383 12.44 -6.94 -9.82
C ALA A 383 12.61 -8.43 -9.50
N ALA A 384 12.43 -8.81 -8.23
CA ALA A 384 12.50 -10.22 -7.81
C ALA A 384 11.46 -11.08 -8.55
N GLY A 385 10.18 -10.63 -8.56
CA GLY A 385 9.09 -11.35 -9.22
C GLY A 385 9.34 -11.54 -10.71
N LEU A 386 9.79 -10.50 -11.43
CA LEU A 386 10.10 -10.58 -12.85
C LEU A 386 11.33 -11.47 -13.10
N CYS A 387 12.37 -11.36 -12.29
CA CYS A 387 13.56 -12.21 -12.42
C CYS A 387 13.21 -13.70 -12.29
N ALA A 388 12.37 -14.06 -11.31
CA ALA A 388 11.92 -15.42 -11.09
C ALA A 388 11.16 -15.99 -12.31
N VAL A 389 10.21 -15.24 -12.87
CA VAL A 389 9.42 -15.72 -14.04
C VAL A 389 10.19 -15.74 -15.34
N MET A 390 11.31 -15.02 -15.42
CA MET A 390 12.24 -15.08 -16.55
C MET A 390 13.27 -16.20 -16.43
N GLY A 391 13.18 -17.04 -15.38
CA GLY A 391 14.05 -18.20 -15.16
C GLY A 391 15.33 -17.88 -14.41
N GLY A 392 15.41 -16.76 -13.69
CA GLY A 392 16.53 -16.41 -12.84
C GLY A 392 16.69 -17.41 -11.67
N THR A 393 17.94 -17.69 -11.30
CA THR A 393 18.25 -18.47 -10.09
C THR A 393 17.86 -17.69 -8.83
N PRO A 394 17.70 -18.36 -7.66
CA PRO A 394 17.44 -17.66 -6.39
C PRO A 394 18.43 -16.53 -6.11
N HIS A 395 19.73 -16.71 -6.38
CA HIS A 395 20.76 -15.68 -6.23
C HIS A 395 20.58 -14.50 -7.21
N GLN A 396 20.15 -14.77 -8.46
CA GLN A 396 19.83 -13.71 -9.41
C GLN A 396 18.57 -12.96 -9.00
N VAL A 397 17.57 -13.63 -8.41
CA VAL A 397 16.36 -13.04 -7.85
C VAL A 397 16.72 -12.09 -6.70
N GLU A 398 17.58 -12.52 -5.77
CA GLU A 398 18.10 -11.66 -4.69
C GLU A 398 18.84 -10.45 -5.25
N ASN A 399 19.77 -10.66 -6.19
CA ASN A 399 20.54 -9.58 -6.79
C ASN A 399 19.65 -8.57 -7.51
N ALA A 400 18.63 -9.03 -8.25
CA ALA A 400 17.66 -8.12 -8.88
C ALA A 400 16.88 -7.29 -7.84
N ALA A 401 16.50 -7.90 -6.73
CA ALA A 401 15.80 -7.23 -5.63
C ALA A 401 16.71 -6.18 -4.96
N GLU A 402 17.97 -6.52 -4.71
CA GLU A 402 18.98 -5.64 -4.13
C GLU A 402 19.23 -4.43 -5.03
N ILE A 403 19.52 -4.61 -6.34
CA ILE A 403 19.66 -3.51 -7.30
C ILE A 403 18.41 -2.62 -7.31
N GLY A 404 17.23 -3.21 -7.20
CA GLY A 404 15.97 -2.47 -7.16
C GLY A 404 15.87 -1.52 -5.98
N ILE A 405 16.26 -1.94 -4.78
CA ILE A 405 16.20 -1.07 -3.58
C ILE A 405 17.37 -0.10 -3.53
N GLU A 406 18.61 -0.49 -3.85
CA GLU A 406 19.76 0.41 -3.72
C GLU A 406 19.57 1.70 -4.51
N HIS A 407 18.95 1.64 -5.70
CA HIS A 407 18.66 2.79 -6.56
C HIS A 407 17.50 3.67 -6.05
N ASN A 408 16.87 3.29 -4.96
CA ASN A 408 15.80 4.05 -4.30
C ASN A 408 16.18 4.52 -2.90
N LEU A 409 17.37 4.17 -2.39
CA LEU A 409 17.84 4.61 -1.07
C LEU A 409 17.89 6.14 -0.97
N GLY A 410 17.43 6.68 0.16
CA GLY A 410 17.38 8.11 0.41
C GLY A 410 16.18 8.84 -0.20
N LEU A 411 15.25 8.17 -0.89
CA LEU A 411 14.04 8.79 -1.41
C LEU A 411 13.14 9.31 -0.28
N THR A 412 12.94 10.63 -0.29
CA THR A 412 12.05 11.34 0.65
C THR A 412 10.58 11.09 0.31
N CYS A 413 9.68 11.23 1.29
CA CYS A 413 8.23 11.29 1.07
C CYS A 413 7.74 12.72 1.29
N ASP A 414 7.65 13.48 0.22
CA ASP A 414 7.40 14.92 0.19
C ASP A 414 6.34 15.31 -0.87
N PRO A 415 5.14 14.71 -0.83
CA PRO A 415 4.11 14.93 -1.83
C PRO A 415 3.59 16.38 -1.77
N VAL A 416 3.43 16.98 -2.96
CA VAL A 416 2.87 18.33 -3.12
C VAL A 416 1.43 18.36 -2.62
N GLY A 417 1.09 19.33 -1.79
CA GLY A 417 -0.24 19.45 -1.19
C GLY A 417 -0.63 18.28 -0.28
N GLY A 418 0.32 17.39 0.08
CA GLY A 418 0.04 16.16 0.83
C GLY A 418 -0.71 15.09 0.02
N LEU A 419 -0.80 15.25 -1.31
CA LEU A 419 -1.57 14.36 -2.18
C LEU A 419 -0.67 13.29 -2.82
N VAL A 420 -1.14 12.05 -2.91
CA VAL A 420 -0.45 10.94 -3.59
C VAL A 420 -0.55 11.13 -5.12
N GLN A 421 -0.02 12.25 -5.60
CA GLN A 421 -0.03 12.67 -7.00
C GLN A 421 1.38 13.02 -7.47
N ILE A 422 1.91 14.16 -7.07
CA ILE A 422 3.24 14.62 -7.45
C ILE A 422 4.16 14.58 -6.21
N PRO A 423 5.27 13.84 -6.26
CA PRO A 423 5.86 13.11 -7.41
C PRO A 423 5.48 11.62 -7.50
N CYS A 424 4.52 11.14 -6.72
CA CYS A 424 4.24 9.71 -6.53
C CYS A 424 3.94 9.00 -7.86
N ILE A 425 3.14 9.62 -8.74
CA ILE A 425 2.72 9.04 -10.02
C ILE A 425 3.95 8.77 -10.91
N GLU A 426 4.85 9.76 -11.05
CA GLU A 426 6.08 9.62 -11.82
C GLU A 426 7.06 8.63 -11.20
N ARG A 427 7.19 8.63 -9.86
CA ARG A 427 8.06 7.69 -9.15
C ARG A 427 7.68 6.24 -9.40
N ASN A 428 6.37 5.94 -9.49
CA ASN A 428 5.92 4.58 -9.82
C ASN A 428 6.38 4.15 -11.23
N ALA A 429 6.24 5.01 -12.23
CA ALA A 429 6.67 4.72 -13.60
C ALA A 429 8.18 4.51 -13.68
N MET A 430 8.95 5.41 -13.04
CA MET A 430 10.42 5.29 -12.98
C MET A 430 10.85 4.00 -12.28
N ALA A 431 10.24 3.65 -11.14
CA ALA A 431 10.58 2.46 -10.38
C ALA A 431 10.23 1.17 -11.15
N ALA A 432 9.12 1.14 -11.89
CA ALA A 432 8.76 0.00 -12.72
C ALA A 432 9.80 -0.26 -13.82
N ASN A 433 10.26 0.77 -14.50
CA ASN A 433 11.35 0.65 -15.50
C ASN A 433 12.69 0.29 -14.83
N THR A 434 12.98 0.83 -13.63
CA THR A 434 14.17 0.48 -12.84
C THR A 434 14.16 -1.00 -12.48
N ALA A 435 13.02 -1.55 -12.05
CA ALA A 435 12.87 -2.97 -11.74
C ALA A 435 13.18 -3.86 -12.96
N ILE A 436 12.66 -3.53 -14.13
CA ILE A 436 12.95 -4.27 -15.37
C ILE A 436 14.44 -4.18 -15.73
N ASN A 437 15.07 -3.01 -15.55
CA ASN A 437 16.50 -2.86 -15.79
C ASN A 437 17.35 -3.65 -14.78
N ALA A 438 16.96 -3.67 -13.51
CA ALA A 438 17.61 -4.47 -12.46
C ALA A 438 17.62 -5.97 -12.84
N VAL A 439 16.49 -6.49 -13.33
CA VAL A 439 16.39 -7.87 -13.83
C VAL A 439 17.36 -8.13 -14.98
N ARG A 440 17.42 -7.23 -15.96
CA ARG A 440 18.35 -7.36 -17.10
C ARG A 440 19.80 -7.45 -16.61
N MET A 441 20.17 -6.63 -15.63
CA MET A 441 21.54 -6.66 -15.06
C MET A 441 21.79 -7.95 -14.30
N ALA A 442 20.91 -8.37 -13.41
CA ALA A 442 21.07 -9.56 -12.60
C ALA A 442 21.13 -10.86 -13.45
N MET A 443 20.29 -10.95 -14.49
CA MET A 443 20.25 -12.12 -15.37
C MET A 443 21.45 -12.23 -16.33
N LEU A 444 22.18 -11.15 -16.58
CA LEU A 444 23.44 -11.19 -17.34
C LEU A 444 24.63 -11.63 -16.48
N GLY A 445 24.48 -11.60 -15.14
CA GLY A 445 25.42 -12.10 -14.16
C GLY A 445 25.15 -13.56 -13.78
N ASP A 446 25.96 -14.10 -12.91
CA ASP A 446 25.84 -15.46 -12.35
C ASP A 446 25.11 -15.47 -10.97
N GLY A 447 24.62 -14.31 -10.50
CA GLY A 447 24.04 -14.13 -9.18
C GLY A 447 25.03 -13.73 -8.09
N THR A 448 26.34 -13.68 -8.39
CA THR A 448 27.35 -13.22 -7.44
C THR A 448 27.30 -11.70 -7.32
N HIS A 449 27.16 -11.20 -6.09
CA HIS A 449 27.14 -9.75 -5.78
C HIS A 449 27.75 -9.49 -4.41
N ILE A 450 28.13 -8.23 -4.13
CA ILE A 450 28.87 -7.85 -2.91
C ILE A 450 27.91 -7.43 -1.80
N VAL A 451 26.87 -6.69 -2.13
CA VAL A 451 25.88 -6.19 -1.17
C VAL A 451 24.69 -7.14 -1.17
N SER A 452 24.41 -7.79 -0.04
CA SER A 452 23.21 -8.64 0.08
C SER A 452 21.95 -7.80 0.22
N LEU A 453 20.81 -8.38 -0.13
CA LEU A 453 19.51 -7.71 0.07
C LEU A 453 19.28 -7.37 1.55
N ASP A 454 19.70 -8.19 2.49
CA ASP A 454 19.58 -7.90 3.93
C ASP A 454 20.41 -6.67 4.34
N GLN A 455 21.59 -6.48 3.76
CA GLN A 455 22.40 -5.27 3.97
C GLN A 455 21.73 -4.02 3.38
N ALA A 456 21.11 -4.13 2.21
CA ALA A 456 20.38 -3.04 1.58
C ALA A 456 19.12 -2.68 2.38
N ILE A 457 18.37 -3.65 2.90
CA ILE A 457 17.22 -3.46 3.79
C ILE A 457 17.64 -2.74 5.08
N LYS A 458 18.75 -3.20 5.70
CA LYS A 458 19.30 -2.54 6.88
C LYS A 458 19.70 -1.09 6.57
N THR A 459 20.36 -0.84 5.45
CA THR A 459 20.75 0.51 5.02
C THR A 459 19.53 1.39 4.82
N MET A 460 18.43 0.86 4.26
CA MET A 460 17.17 1.58 4.14
C MET A 460 16.60 1.96 5.51
N LYS A 461 16.64 1.06 6.50
CA LYS A 461 16.21 1.34 7.87
C LYS A 461 17.04 2.47 8.48
N ASP A 462 18.37 2.33 8.46
CA ASP A 462 19.30 3.31 9.05
C ASP A 462 19.12 4.69 8.38
N THR A 463 19.06 4.76 7.05
CA THR A 463 18.80 5.99 6.29
C THR A 463 17.44 6.59 6.64
N GLY A 464 16.42 5.73 6.83
CA GLY A 464 15.10 6.16 7.27
C GLY A 464 15.13 6.80 8.66
N GLU A 465 15.84 6.21 9.61
CA GLU A 465 16.02 6.77 10.96
C GLU A 465 16.72 8.13 10.93
N ASP A 466 17.75 8.29 10.11
CA ASP A 466 18.50 9.54 9.93
C ASP A 466 17.72 10.62 9.16
N MET A 467 16.72 10.24 8.38
CA MET A 467 15.91 11.16 7.59
C MET A 467 15.12 12.10 8.49
N MET A 468 15.25 13.41 8.27
CA MET A 468 14.51 14.42 9.02
C MET A 468 13.00 14.29 8.83
N ALA A 469 12.22 14.47 9.89
CA ALA A 469 10.76 14.34 9.89
C ALA A 469 10.04 15.14 8.78
N LYS A 470 10.58 16.29 8.36
CA LYS A 470 10.01 17.10 7.27
C LYS A 470 10.02 16.42 5.91
N TYR A 471 10.75 15.32 5.75
CA TYR A 471 10.85 14.50 4.54
C TYR A 471 10.10 13.18 4.63
N LYS A 472 9.28 13.00 5.68
CA LYS A 472 8.54 11.76 6.00
C LYS A 472 7.02 12.02 5.98
N GLU A 473 6.44 12.19 4.80
CA GLU A 473 4.97 12.32 4.59
C GLU A 473 4.32 13.47 5.40
N THR A 474 5.05 14.58 5.58
CA THR A 474 4.54 15.75 6.33
C THR A 474 4.21 16.94 5.45
N SER A 475 4.60 16.92 4.18
CA SER A 475 4.49 18.06 3.24
C SER A 475 5.14 19.37 3.76
N LYS A 476 6.09 19.24 4.70
CA LYS A 476 6.81 20.38 5.32
C LYS A 476 8.25 20.56 4.79
N GLY A 477 8.63 19.83 3.77
CA GLY A 477 9.96 19.84 3.16
C GLY A 477 9.96 19.33 1.72
N GLY A 478 11.14 19.34 1.11
CA GLY A 478 11.34 18.80 -0.23
C GLY A 478 10.52 19.49 -1.31
N LEU A 479 9.94 18.72 -2.22
CA LEU A 479 9.11 19.24 -3.31
C LEU A 479 7.87 19.97 -2.82
N ALA A 480 7.26 19.50 -1.73
CA ALA A 480 6.03 20.08 -1.19
C ALA A 480 6.13 21.58 -0.86
N VAL A 481 7.31 22.06 -0.47
CA VAL A 481 7.53 23.50 -0.11
C VAL A 481 8.22 24.30 -1.21
N ASN A 482 8.68 23.65 -2.28
CA ASN A 482 9.39 24.30 -3.39
C ASN A 482 8.51 24.45 -4.65
N VAL A 483 7.34 23.87 -4.67
CA VAL A 483 6.32 24.14 -5.69
C VAL A 483 5.51 25.35 -5.24
N VAL A 484 5.55 26.40 -6.03
CA VAL A 484 4.75 27.62 -5.76
C VAL A 484 3.29 27.28 -6.08
N GLU A 485 2.43 27.27 -5.08
CA GLU A 485 1.00 27.29 -5.29
C GLU A 485 0.64 28.64 -5.93
N CYS A 486 0.24 28.64 -7.20
CA CYS A 486 -0.24 29.81 -7.91
C CYS A 486 -1.73 30.02 -7.65
#